data_2b92b9bdb4b288dbb959d6da57a1c42a
#
_entry.id   2b92b9bdb4b288dbb959d6da57a1c42a
#
_cell.length_a   1.000
_cell.length_b   1.000
_cell.length_c   1.000
_cell.angle_alpha   90.00
_cell.angle_beta   90.00
_cell.angle_gamma   90.00
#
_symmetry.space_group_name_H-M   'P 1'
#
loop_
_entity.id
_entity.type
_entity.pdbx_description
1 polymer ?
#
loop_
_entity_poly.entity_id
_entity_poly.type
_entity_poly.pdbx_seq_one_letter_code
_entity_poly.pdbx_strand_id
1 'polypeptide(L)'
;MKCTDDANDKRFFPVACTSVALYLLLVLCFPQSGSGGLPLMYSPAPRGDCDNCCPIREPKDIQFFLFTRENPDNGDTLFVSDKKHLRASHLNRTNPLVIYLHGFSERAPGGTGESSKQMKDALLEADDYNVVLVDWSPLTALPWYVNSVQNGPRVGRYIARFVRFLVLSEFPLEKIHVIGFSLGAEVAGFAGKTLNEWGLKLPRITGLDPAFPLYVFEKPSQRLSPKDAEFVDVIHTDGGLLGYPWPLGHVDFYPNGGVPLQPGCAQQELSKNRWLGVFIGCSHARAWQYFAESLTRPRGFLCERCEPTETTSGSGRSSRDTNNCTMNGEVFMGMYTDRTLRGKFYLSTNPQPPFGKNLMPREMQQQKRQLQQRKS
;
A
#
# COMPACT_ATOMS: atom_id res chain seq x y z
N MET A 1 -23.31 -4.58 23.71
CA MET A 1 -22.86 -3.35 23.01
C MET A 1 -23.71 -3.22 21.75
N LYS A 2 -24.37 -2.08 21.48
CA LYS A 2 -25.15 -1.94 20.24
C LYS A 2 -24.19 -1.58 19.09
N CYS A 3 -24.15 -2.38 18.05
CA CYS A 3 -23.42 -2.07 16.82
C CYS A 3 -24.17 -0.99 16.04
N THR A 4 -23.98 0.27 16.41
CA THR A 4 -24.56 1.43 15.72
C THR A 4 -23.53 2.07 14.83
N ASP A 5 -23.95 2.50 13.63
CA ASP A 5 -23.12 3.22 12.67
C ASP A 5 -22.93 4.73 13.07
N ASP A 6 -23.34 5.11 14.30
CA ASP A 6 -23.36 6.49 14.75
C ASP A 6 -22.05 6.88 15.44
N ALA A 7 -21.30 7.78 14.81
CA ALA A 7 -19.99 8.28 15.25
C ALA A 7 -20.03 9.19 16.50
N ASN A 8 -21.18 9.35 17.16
CA ASN A 8 -21.38 10.34 18.23
C ASN A 8 -21.43 9.79 19.67
N ASP A 9 -21.17 8.52 19.93
CA ASP A 9 -21.17 7.98 21.30
C ASP A 9 -19.79 8.08 21.97
N LYS A 10 -19.63 9.08 22.85
CA LYS A 10 -18.39 9.46 23.54
C LYS A 10 -18.12 8.64 24.82
N ARG A 11 -18.25 7.34 24.85
CA ARG A 11 -17.90 6.52 26.02
C ARG A 11 -16.54 5.85 25.88
N PHE A 12 -15.57 6.30 26.67
CA PHE A 12 -14.23 5.71 26.82
C PHE A 12 -14.28 4.43 27.64
N PHE A 13 -13.59 3.36 27.16
CA PHE A 13 -13.29 2.16 27.95
C PHE A 13 -11.78 1.95 28.06
N PRO A 14 -11.26 1.54 29.24
CA PRO A 14 -9.84 1.25 29.41
C PRO A 14 -9.48 -0.10 28.76
N VAL A 15 -8.44 -0.12 27.94
CA VAL A 15 -7.89 -1.33 27.31
C VAL A 15 -6.64 -1.75 28.08
N ALA A 16 -6.56 -3.01 28.47
CA ALA A 16 -5.38 -3.58 29.10
C ALA A 16 -4.24 -3.73 28.07
N CYS A 17 -3.08 -3.13 28.38
CA CYS A 17 -1.93 -3.05 27.51
C CYS A 17 -0.89 -4.15 27.79
N THR A 18 -0.48 -4.90 26.77
CA THR A 18 0.74 -5.71 26.75
C THR A 18 1.85 -4.98 25.99
N SER A 19 3.12 -5.26 26.29
CA SER A 19 4.28 -4.40 26.01
C SER A 19 4.52 -3.93 24.55
N VAL A 20 4.12 -4.67 23.51
CA VAL A 20 4.23 -4.25 22.11
C VAL A 20 3.02 -3.39 21.70
N ALA A 21 1.84 -3.72 22.26
CA ALA A 21 0.65 -2.88 22.15
C ALA A 21 0.83 -1.54 22.87
N LEU A 22 1.67 -1.46 23.93
CA LEU A 22 1.93 -0.24 24.69
C LEU A 22 2.61 0.83 23.81
N TYR A 23 3.55 0.46 22.95
CA TYR A 23 4.23 1.39 22.05
C TYR A 23 3.29 1.92 20.95
N LEU A 24 2.49 1.04 20.35
CA LEU A 24 1.46 1.41 19.38
C LEU A 24 0.32 2.22 20.04
N LEU A 25 -0.08 1.88 21.25
CA LEU A 25 -1.14 2.60 22.00
C LEU A 25 -0.67 3.94 22.55
N LEU A 26 0.56 4.10 23.00
CA LEU A 26 1.12 5.42 23.35
C LEU A 26 1.11 6.37 22.16
N VAL A 27 1.31 5.86 20.97
CA VAL A 27 1.28 6.61 19.72
C VAL A 27 -0.15 6.95 19.26
N LEU A 28 -1.11 6.09 19.57
CA LEU A 28 -2.52 6.22 19.15
C LEU A 28 -3.43 6.85 20.21
N CYS A 29 -3.04 6.87 21.49
CA CYS A 29 -3.87 7.33 22.60
C CYS A 29 -3.72 8.81 22.97
N PHE A 30 -2.81 9.57 22.36
CA PHE A 30 -2.74 11.01 22.60
C PHE A 30 -3.76 11.75 21.74
N PRO A 31 -4.69 12.51 22.35
CA PRO A 31 -5.59 13.37 21.59
C PRO A 31 -4.76 14.43 20.88
N GLN A 32 -4.80 14.41 19.54
CA GLN A 32 -4.23 15.47 18.72
C GLN A 32 -5.09 16.72 18.84
N SER A 33 -4.92 17.48 19.91
CA SER A 33 -5.46 18.83 20.03
C SER A 33 -4.58 19.78 19.24
N GLY A 34 -4.87 19.90 17.94
CA GLY A 34 -4.20 20.85 17.05
C GLY A 34 -4.88 20.83 15.70
N SER A 35 -5.39 21.98 15.29
CA SER A 35 -6.01 22.22 14.00
C SER A 35 -5.09 21.82 12.85
N GLY A 36 -5.33 20.66 12.21
CA GLY A 36 -4.58 20.19 11.04
C GLY A 36 -4.15 18.72 11.07
N GLY A 37 -4.63 17.89 12.01
CA GLY A 37 -4.41 16.44 11.99
C GLY A 37 -5.17 15.81 10.82
N LEU A 38 -4.54 14.84 10.13
CA LEU A 38 -5.24 13.99 9.17
C LEU A 38 -6.46 13.37 9.88
N PRO A 39 -7.67 13.50 9.34
CA PRO A 39 -8.85 12.90 9.94
C PRO A 39 -8.71 11.38 9.85
N LEU A 40 -8.30 10.73 10.94
CA LEU A 40 -8.18 9.28 11.05
C LEU A 40 -9.57 8.65 11.22
N MET A 41 -9.78 7.48 10.64
CA MET A 41 -11.01 6.71 10.85
C MET A 41 -11.06 6.16 12.28
N TYR A 42 -12.14 6.43 12.98
CA TYR A 42 -12.40 6.00 14.34
C TYR A 42 -13.71 5.21 14.43
N SER A 43 -13.73 4.14 15.22
CA SER A 43 -14.94 3.39 15.51
C SER A 43 -15.09 3.13 17.01
N PRO A 44 -16.28 3.32 17.61
CA PRO A 44 -16.51 3.05 19.02
C PRO A 44 -16.48 1.57 19.38
N ALA A 45 -16.60 0.67 18.40
CA ALA A 45 -16.58 -0.78 18.59
C ALA A 45 -15.75 -1.46 17.52
N PRO A 46 -15.04 -2.56 17.86
CA PRO A 46 -14.33 -3.36 16.86
C PRO A 46 -15.34 -4.07 15.95
N ARG A 47 -14.92 -4.36 14.74
CA ARG A 47 -15.67 -5.20 13.79
C ARG A 47 -14.79 -6.40 13.40
N GLY A 48 -15.38 -7.60 13.40
CA GLY A 48 -14.63 -8.83 13.17
C GLY A 48 -15.34 -10.07 13.71
N ASP A 49 -14.59 -11.16 13.83
CA ASP A 49 -15.09 -12.46 14.29
C ASP A 49 -14.74 -12.70 15.80
N CYS A 50 -14.63 -11.65 16.62
CA CYS A 50 -14.41 -11.78 18.06
C CYS A 50 -15.72 -11.66 18.86
N ASP A 51 -15.73 -12.17 20.12
CA ASP A 51 -16.94 -12.27 20.98
C ASP A 51 -17.63 -10.90 21.20
N ASN A 52 -16.86 -9.81 21.28
CA ASN A 52 -17.37 -8.46 21.50
C ASN A 52 -17.30 -7.58 20.23
N CYS A 53 -17.10 -8.20 19.07
CA CYS A 53 -17.05 -7.50 17.81
C CYS A 53 -18.43 -7.34 17.19
N CYS A 54 -18.62 -6.25 16.46
CA CYS A 54 -19.69 -6.15 15.49
C CYS A 54 -19.39 -7.09 14.31
N PRO A 55 -20.36 -7.84 13.79
CA PRO A 55 -20.13 -8.77 12.68
C PRO A 55 -19.74 -8.03 11.40
N ILE A 56 -18.86 -8.65 10.60
CA ILE A 56 -18.49 -8.14 9.28
C ILE A 56 -19.67 -8.31 8.31
N ARG A 57 -20.02 -7.23 7.63
CA ARG A 57 -21.03 -7.16 6.56
C ARG A 57 -20.35 -6.90 5.24
N GLU A 58 -19.83 -7.95 4.60
CA GLU A 58 -18.93 -7.84 3.45
C GLU A 58 -19.31 -6.76 2.42
N PRO A 59 -20.56 -6.67 1.91
CA PRO A 59 -20.89 -5.65 0.91
C PRO A 59 -20.92 -4.20 1.43
N LYS A 60 -21.04 -4.00 2.76
CA LYS A 60 -21.04 -2.68 3.39
C LYS A 60 -19.68 -2.29 3.90
N ASP A 61 -18.96 -3.26 4.46
CA ASP A 61 -17.71 -3.01 5.16
C ASP A 61 -16.49 -3.14 4.24
N ILE A 62 -16.70 -3.66 3.00
CA ILE A 62 -15.69 -3.76 1.94
C ILE A 62 -16.33 -3.34 0.63
N GLN A 63 -16.01 -2.16 0.14
CA GLN A 63 -16.62 -1.56 -1.05
C GLN A 63 -15.58 -1.34 -2.15
N PHE A 64 -16.03 -1.37 -3.40
CA PHE A 64 -15.19 -1.21 -4.58
C PHE A 64 -15.68 0.00 -5.39
N PHE A 65 -14.82 0.97 -5.61
CA PHE A 65 -15.12 2.20 -6.37
C PHE A 65 -14.22 2.28 -7.59
N LEU A 66 -14.81 2.18 -8.77
CA LEU A 66 -14.11 2.25 -10.05
C LEU A 66 -14.02 3.69 -10.54
N PHE A 67 -12.82 4.10 -10.87
CA PHE A 67 -12.50 5.37 -11.50
C PHE A 67 -11.80 5.14 -12.84
N THR A 68 -12.10 5.99 -13.80
CA THR A 68 -11.43 6.08 -15.08
C THR A 68 -11.27 7.57 -15.44
N ARG A 69 -10.61 7.89 -16.54
CA ARG A 69 -10.57 9.28 -17.03
C ARG A 69 -11.96 9.85 -17.38
N GLU A 70 -12.95 8.99 -17.63
CA GLU A 70 -14.33 9.41 -17.91
C GLU A 70 -15.12 9.74 -16.65
N ASN A 71 -14.76 9.15 -15.49
CA ASN A 71 -15.40 9.38 -14.19
C ASN A 71 -14.39 9.62 -13.04
N PRO A 72 -13.46 10.60 -13.17
CA PRO A 72 -12.33 10.76 -12.25
C PRO A 72 -12.73 11.16 -10.83
N ASP A 73 -13.85 11.84 -10.66
CA ASP A 73 -14.32 12.38 -9.38
C ASP A 73 -15.46 11.57 -8.77
N ASN A 74 -16.26 10.89 -9.60
CA ASN A 74 -17.43 10.14 -9.17
C ASN A 74 -17.27 8.65 -9.54
N GLY A 75 -16.70 7.88 -8.62
CA GLY A 75 -16.45 6.45 -8.85
C GLY A 75 -17.74 5.62 -8.93
N ASP A 76 -17.77 4.69 -9.90
CA ASP A 76 -18.83 3.69 -9.96
C ASP A 76 -18.70 2.69 -8.83
N THR A 77 -19.75 2.45 -8.06
CA THR A 77 -19.75 1.40 -7.05
C THR A 77 -19.94 0.04 -7.72
N LEU A 78 -18.97 -0.86 -7.53
CA LEU A 78 -19.03 -2.23 -8.04
C LEU A 78 -19.36 -3.21 -6.92
N PHE A 79 -20.09 -4.28 -7.27
CA PHE A 79 -20.48 -5.32 -6.33
C PHE A 79 -20.06 -6.69 -6.83
N VAL A 80 -19.64 -7.55 -5.91
CA VAL A 80 -19.32 -8.95 -6.23
C VAL A 80 -20.58 -9.65 -6.75
N SER A 81 -20.44 -10.32 -7.90
CA SER A 81 -21.52 -11.07 -8.58
C SER A 81 -22.63 -10.21 -9.21
N ASP A 82 -22.51 -8.91 -9.27
CA ASP A 82 -23.49 -8.04 -9.92
C ASP A 82 -23.03 -7.62 -11.33
N LYS A 83 -23.39 -8.45 -12.31
CA LYS A 83 -23.08 -8.18 -13.72
C LYS A 83 -23.82 -6.95 -14.29
N LYS A 84 -24.96 -6.55 -13.69
CA LYS A 84 -25.72 -5.40 -14.17
C LYS A 84 -24.97 -4.11 -13.88
N HIS A 85 -24.52 -3.90 -12.64
CA HIS A 85 -23.73 -2.74 -12.27
C HIS A 85 -22.37 -2.74 -13.01
N LEU A 86 -21.73 -3.90 -13.16
CA LEU A 86 -20.47 -3.99 -13.90
C LEU A 86 -20.61 -3.55 -15.37
N ARG A 87 -21.71 -3.94 -16.05
CA ARG A 87 -21.98 -3.55 -17.45
C ARG A 87 -22.34 -2.07 -17.61
N ALA A 88 -22.92 -1.49 -16.58
CA ALA A 88 -23.33 -0.07 -16.57
C ALA A 88 -22.19 0.86 -16.14
N SER A 89 -21.07 0.30 -15.65
CA SER A 89 -19.91 1.08 -15.19
C SER A 89 -19.00 1.49 -16.35
N HIS A 90 -18.09 2.42 -16.06
CA HIS A 90 -17.04 2.88 -16.99
C HIS A 90 -15.86 1.88 -17.13
N LEU A 91 -16.03 0.62 -16.73
CA LEU A 91 -14.98 -0.39 -16.84
C LEU A 91 -14.62 -0.67 -18.30
N ASN A 92 -13.41 -0.33 -18.71
CA ASN A 92 -12.89 -0.62 -20.03
C ASN A 92 -12.00 -1.87 -20.00
N ARG A 93 -12.43 -2.97 -20.63
CA ARG A 93 -11.69 -4.24 -20.64
C ARG A 93 -10.39 -4.20 -21.44
N THR A 94 -10.20 -3.19 -22.29
CA THR A 94 -8.96 -3.03 -23.05
C THR A 94 -7.84 -2.41 -22.25
N ASN A 95 -8.20 -1.66 -21.18
CA ASN A 95 -7.27 -0.93 -20.34
C ASN A 95 -6.77 -1.79 -19.15
N PRO A 96 -5.56 -1.55 -18.63
CA PRO A 96 -5.10 -2.19 -17.40
C PRO A 96 -6.01 -1.82 -16.21
N LEU A 97 -6.11 -2.73 -15.25
CA LEU A 97 -6.84 -2.54 -14.00
C LEU A 97 -5.88 -2.54 -12.82
N VAL A 98 -5.92 -1.47 -12.04
CA VAL A 98 -5.24 -1.39 -10.75
C VAL A 98 -6.28 -1.47 -9.63
N ILE A 99 -6.09 -2.40 -8.70
CA ILE A 99 -6.87 -2.49 -7.45
C ILE A 99 -5.98 -1.98 -6.32
N TYR A 100 -6.38 -0.87 -5.70
CA TYR A 100 -5.62 -0.24 -4.62
C TYR A 100 -6.28 -0.46 -3.26
N LEU A 101 -5.47 -0.87 -2.28
CA LEU A 101 -5.84 -1.19 -0.91
C LEU A 101 -5.14 -0.24 0.05
N HIS A 102 -5.91 0.59 0.75
CA HIS A 102 -5.37 1.54 1.72
C HIS A 102 -4.91 0.87 3.03
N GLY A 103 -4.15 1.61 3.84
CA GLY A 103 -3.63 1.19 5.12
C GLY A 103 -4.60 1.32 6.29
N PHE A 104 -4.07 1.11 7.52
CA PHE A 104 -4.82 1.27 8.77
C PHE A 104 -5.29 2.72 8.96
N SER A 105 -6.52 2.88 9.44
CA SER A 105 -7.19 4.15 9.72
C SER A 105 -7.37 5.11 8.54
N GLU A 106 -7.14 4.64 7.31
CA GLU A 106 -7.48 5.37 6.09
C GLU A 106 -8.90 5.01 5.59
N ARG A 107 -9.34 5.72 4.56
CA ARG A 107 -10.64 5.52 3.89
C ARG A 107 -10.53 5.81 2.40
N ALA A 108 -11.31 5.13 1.58
CA ALA A 108 -11.41 5.37 0.14
C ALA A 108 -12.90 5.39 -0.31
N PRO A 109 -13.27 6.19 -1.33
CA PRO A 109 -12.55 7.34 -1.85
C PRO A 109 -12.72 8.56 -0.93
N GLY A 110 -11.64 9.33 -0.80
CA GLY A 110 -11.70 10.62 -0.10
C GLY A 110 -11.71 10.56 1.42
N GLY A 111 -11.86 11.72 2.07
CA GLY A 111 -11.84 11.85 3.52
C GLY A 111 -10.44 11.70 4.10
N THR A 112 -10.18 10.62 4.84
CA THR A 112 -8.91 10.33 5.50
C THR A 112 -7.88 9.61 4.63
N GLY A 113 -8.24 9.25 3.39
CA GLY A 113 -7.44 8.41 2.49
C GLY A 113 -6.58 9.23 1.52
N GLU A 114 -5.55 9.92 2.03
CA GLU A 114 -4.63 10.67 1.16
C GLU A 114 -3.93 9.75 0.17
N SER A 115 -3.51 8.55 0.60
CA SER A 115 -2.86 7.56 -0.25
C SER A 115 -3.76 7.09 -1.40
N SER A 116 -5.02 6.81 -1.12
CA SER A 116 -6.00 6.37 -2.13
C SER A 116 -6.26 7.44 -3.18
N LYS A 117 -6.43 8.70 -2.75
CA LYS A 117 -6.66 9.83 -3.66
C LYS A 117 -5.45 10.07 -4.56
N GLN A 118 -4.27 10.19 -3.98
CA GLN A 118 -3.06 10.48 -4.74
C GLN A 118 -2.69 9.34 -5.70
N MET A 119 -2.88 8.09 -5.28
CA MET A 119 -2.66 6.93 -6.15
C MET A 119 -3.62 6.94 -7.34
N LYS A 120 -4.93 7.18 -7.10
CA LYS A 120 -5.93 7.30 -8.17
C LYS A 120 -5.56 8.42 -9.14
N ASP A 121 -5.28 9.60 -8.60
CA ASP A 121 -4.96 10.76 -9.43
C ASP A 121 -3.72 10.52 -10.28
N ALA A 122 -2.64 9.97 -9.71
CA ALA A 122 -1.41 9.68 -10.42
C ALA A 122 -1.59 8.60 -11.51
N LEU A 123 -2.40 7.57 -11.26
CA LEU A 123 -2.72 6.54 -12.25
C LEU A 123 -3.49 7.12 -13.44
N LEU A 124 -4.54 7.91 -13.16
CA LEU A 124 -5.37 8.51 -14.22
C LEU A 124 -4.62 9.61 -14.99
N GLU A 125 -3.65 10.29 -14.36
CA GLU A 125 -2.76 11.23 -15.05
C GLU A 125 -1.80 10.49 -15.99
N ALA A 126 -1.23 9.37 -15.54
CA ALA A 126 -0.20 8.65 -16.27
C ALA A 126 -0.73 7.99 -17.55
N ASP A 127 -1.86 7.28 -17.49
CA ASP A 127 -2.41 6.54 -18.64
C ASP A 127 -3.90 6.20 -18.45
N ASP A 128 -4.51 5.53 -19.43
CA ASP A 128 -5.89 5.06 -19.40
C ASP A 128 -6.01 3.79 -18.53
N TYR A 129 -5.97 3.98 -17.21
CA TYR A 129 -6.20 2.90 -16.24
C TYR A 129 -7.68 2.80 -15.85
N ASN A 130 -8.12 1.57 -15.57
CA ASN A 130 -9.22 1.34 -14.66
C ASN A 130 -8.63 1.33 -13.23
N VAL A 131 -9.09 2.19 -12.34
CA VAL A 131 -8.61 2.27 -10.96
C VAL A 131 -9.73 1.89 -10.01
N VAL A 132 -9.60 0.76 -9.34
CA VAL A 132 -10.53 0.35 -8.29
C VAL A 132 -9.92 0.65 -6.93
N LEU A 133 -10.50 1.61 -6.22
CA LEU A 133 -10.20 1.85 -4.82
C LEU A 133 -11.05 0.94 -3.95
N VAL A 134 -10.42 0.21 -3.03
CA VAL A 134 -11.13 -0.65 -2.07
C VAL A 134 -11.25 0.10 -0.75
N ASP A 135 -12.48 0.41 -0.34
CA ASP A 135 -12.76 0.93 1.00
C ASP A 135 -13.08 -0.22 1.96
N TRP A 136 -12.23 -0.44 2.92
CA TRP A 136 -12.42 -1.38 4.02
C TRP A 136 -12.24 -0.70 5.39
N SER A 137 -12.43 0.62 5.40
CA SER A 137 -12.26 1.48 6.56
C SER A 137 -13.07 1.08 7.80
N PRO A 138 -14.28 0.47 7.70
CA PRO A 138 -14.98 -0.04 8.88
C PRO A 138 -14.23 -1.17 9.61
N LEU A 139 -13.28 -1.81 8.93
CA LEU A 139 -12.47 -2.92 9.45
C LEU A 139 -11.06 -2.49 9.86
N THR A 140 -10.70 -1.22 9.60
CA THR A 140 -9.36 -0.65 9.89
C THR A 140 -9.43 0.60 10.76
N ALA A 141 -10.55 0.83 11.44
CA ALA A 141 -10.75 2.02 12.26
C ALA A 141 -9.98 1.95 13.58
N LEU A 142 -9.47 3.10 14.04
CA LEU A 142 -8.90 3.28 15.36
C LEU A 142 -9.93 2.99 16.47
N PRO A 143 -9.50 2.43 17.61
CA PRO A 143 -8.14 2.02 17.97
C PRO A 143 -7.84 0.53 17.66
N TRP A 144 -8.64 -0.12 16.82
CA TRP A 144 -8.79 -1.58 16.70
C TRP A 144 -7.75 -2.23 15.78
N TYR A 145 -6.46 -1.89 15.93
CA TYR A 145 -5.40 -2.42 15.06
C TYR A 145 -5.32 -3.95 15.05
N VAL A 146 -5.39 -4.58 16.23
CA VAL A 146 -5.34 -6.06 16.36
C VAL A 146 -6.49 -6.71 15.57
N ASN A 147 -7.70 -6.17 15.68
CA ASN A 147 -8.84 -6.67 14.93
C ASN A 147 -8.67 -6.45 13.42
N SER A 148 -8.05 -5.33 13.02
CA SER A 148 -7.77 -5.05 11.60
C SER A 148 -6.83 -6.08 11.01
N VAL A 149 -5.77 -6.47 11.73
CA VAL A 149 -4.86 -7.56 11.34
C VAL A 149 -5.61 -8.89 11.22
N GLN A 150 -6.42 -9.23 12.21
CA GLN A 150 -7.23 -10.48 12.22
C GLN A 150 -8.26 -10.53 11.08
N ASN A 151 -8.78 -9.38 10.64
CA ASN A 151 -9.70 -9.27 9.52
C ASN A 151 -9.02 -9.48 8.16
N GLY A 152 -7.70 -9.27 8.07
CA GLY A 152 -6.94 -9.30 6.82
C GLY A 152 -7.24 -10.51 5.91
N PRO A 153 -7.20 -11.77 6.42
CA PRO A 153 -7.50 -12.95 5.60
C PRO A 153 -8.92 -12.95 5.03
N ARG A 154 -9.91 -12.47 5.78
CA ARG A 154 -11.30 -12.39 5.32
C ARG A 154 -11.48 -11.31 4.25
N VAL A 155 -10.90 -10.15 4.46
CA VAL A 155 -10.89 -9.06 3.46
C VAL A 155 -10.21 -9.52 2.18
N GLY A 156 -9.03 -10.15 2.28
CA GLY A 156 -8.31 -10.71 1.14
C GLY A 156 -9.14 -11.73 0.35
N ARG A 157 -9.84 -12.62 1.04
CA ARG A 157 -10.77 -13.58 0.41
C ARG A 157 -11.93 -12.88 -0.32
N TYR A 158 -12.45 -11.78 0.22
CA TYR A 158 -13.53 -11.03 -0.44
C TYR A 158 -13.02 -10.32 -1.69
N ILE A 159 -11.80 -9.76 -1.65
CA ILE A 159 -11.13 -9.19 -2.83
C ILE A 159 -10.86 -10.27 -3.89
N ALA A 160 -10.41 -11.46 -3.48
CA ALA A 160 -10.25 -12.58 -4.40
C ALA A 160 -11.57 -12.96 -5.10
N ARG A 161 -12.70 -12.93 -4.39
CA ARG A 161 -14.04 -13.11 -5.00
C ARG A 161 -14.36 -12.03 -6.02
N PHE A 162 -14.00 -10.78 -5.74
CA PHE A 162 -14.17 -9.68 -6.68
C PHE A 162 -13.30 -9.87 -7.94
N VAL A 163 -12.01 -10.19 -7.80
CA VAL A 163 -11.14 -10.47 -8.93
C VAL A 163 -11.67 -11.65 -9.76
N ARG A 164 -12.04 -12.76 -9.10
CA ARG A 164 -12.64 -13.91 -9.80
C ARG A 164 -13.92 -13.55 -10.54
N PHE A 165 -14.77 -12.70 -9.96
CA PHE A 165 -15.98 -12.20 -10.61
C PHE A 165 -15.66 -11.39 -11.86
N LEU A 166 -14.64 -10.52 -11.84
CA LEU A 166 -14.19 -9.78 -13.02
C LEU A 166 -13.70 -10.73 -14.11
N VAL A 167 -12.89 -11.72 -13.77
CA VAL A 167 -12.38 -12.74 -14.72
C VAL A 167 -13.51 -13.55 -15.33
N LEU A 168 -14.48 -14.00 -14.53
CA LEU A 168 -15.68 -14.70 -15.01
C LEU A 168 -16.64 -13.77 -15.80
N SER A 169 -16.41 -12.48 -15.74
CA SER A 169 -17.08 -11.46 -16.56
C SER A 169 -16.22 -10.99 -17.72
N GLU A 170 -15.24 -11.83 -18.12
CA GLU A 170 -14.37 -11.64 -19.30
C GLU A 170 -13.37 -10.47 -19.16
N PHE A 171 -13.01 -10.07 -17.96
CA PHE A 171 -11.90 -9.15 -17.77
C PHE A 171 -10.58 -9.95 -17.79
N PRO A 172 -9.58 -9.57 -18.60
CA PRO A 172 -8.31 -10.31 -18.71
C PRO A 172 -7.53 -10.27 -17.39
N LEU A 173 -7.25 -11.45 -16.81
CA LEU A 173 -6.51 -11.56 -15.54
C LEU A 173 -5.11 -10.95 -15.63
N GLU A 174 -4.45 -11.11 -16.78
CA GLU A 174 -3.10 -10.60 -17.04
C GLU A 174 -2.98 -9.07 -17.00
N LYS A 175 -4.10 -8.36 -17.03
CA LYS A 175 -4.17 -6.90 -16.92
C LYS A 175 -4.42 -6.40 -15.50
N ILE A 176 -4.58 -7.29 -14.50
CA ILE A 176 -4.88 -6.91 -13.13
C ILE A 176 -3.58 -6.75 -12.34
N HIS A 177 -3.41 -5.59 -11.72
CA HIS A 177 -2.34 -5.30 -10.76
C HIS A 177 -2.97 -4.91 -9.41
N VAL A 178 -2.60 -5.61 -8.35
CA VAL A 178 -3.04 -5.28 -6.99
C VAL A 178 -1.93 -4.53 -6.27
N ILE A 179 -2.24 -3.37 -5.73
CA ILE A 179 -1.31 -2.53 -4.98
C ILE A 179 -1.87 -2.33 -3.57
N GLY A 180 -1.09 -2.65 -2.56
CA GLY A 180 -1.49 -2.45 -1.18
C GLY A 180 -0.50 -1.61 -0.40
N PHE A 181 -1.00 -0.72 0.45
CA PHE A 181 -0.21 0.08 1.37
C PHE A 181 -0.38 -0.43 2.81
N SER A 182 0.74 -0.58 3.54
CA SER A 182 0.71 -0.98 4.96
C SER A 182 -0.08 -2.28 5.19
N LEU A 183 -1.13 -2.29 6.00
CA LEU A 183 -2.05 -3.43 6.16
C LEU A 183 -2.68 -3.85 4.82
N GLY A 184 -2.92 -2.91 3.90
CA GLY A 184 -3.42 -3.21 2.56
C GLY A 184 -2.49 -4.11 1.75
N ALA A 185 -1.18 -4.03 1.97
CA ALA A 185 -0.19 -4.90 1.33
C ALA A 185 -0.32 -6.35 1.82
N GLU A 186 -0.56 -6.55 3.11
CA GLU A 186 -0.81 -7.89 3.68
C GLU A 186 -2.12 -8.48 3.14
N VAL A 187 -3.16 -7.65 3.05
CA VAL A 187 -4.46 -8.03 2.46
C VAL A 187 -4.32 -8.42 0.99
N ALA A 188 -3.49 -7.69 0.21
CA ALA A 188 -3.18 -8.08 -1.18
C ALA A 188 -2.53 -9.47 -1.24
N GLY A 189 -1.62 -9.79 -0.31
CA GLY A 189 -1.04 -11.12 -0.15
C GLY A 189 -2.10 -12.19 0.12
N PHE A 190 -3.05 -11.95 1.04
CA PHE A 190 -4.15 -12.88 1.30
C PHE A 190 -5.09 -13.07 0.10
N ALA A 191 -5.33 -12.01 -0.68
CA ALA A 191 -6.08 -12.13 -1.91
C ALA A 191 -5.36 -13.02 -2.94
N GLY A 192 -4.04 -12.83 -3.10
CA GLY A 192 -3.21 -13.66 -3.95
C GLY A 192 -3.22 -15.14 -3.55
N LYS A 193 -3.05 -15.44 -2.25
CA LYS A 193 -3.13 -16.81 -1.70
C LYS A 193 -4.48 -17.47 -2.03
N THR A 194 -5.57 -16.75 -1.78
CA THR A 194 -6.93 -17.27 -2.04
C THR A 194 -7.16 -17.52 -3.54
N LEU A 195 -6.67 -16.64 -4.41
CA LEU A 195 -6.76 -16.86 -5.87
C LEU A 195 -5.94 -18.07 -6.30
N ASN A 196 -4.73 -18.26 -5.75
CA ASN A 196 -3.91 -19.44 -6.02
C ASN A 196 -4.62 -20.74 -5.63
N GLU A 197 -5.33 -20.77 -4.48
CA GLU A 197 -6.16 -21.91 -4.07
C GLU A 197 -7.25 -22.22 -5.10
N TRP A 198 -7.72 -21.23 -5.84
CA TRP A 198 -8.75 -21.38 -6.89
C TRP A 198 -8.18 -21.58 -8.30
N GLY A 199 -6.86 -21.76 -8.42
CA GLY A 199 -6.17 -21.95 -9.70
C GLY A 199 -6.03 -20.68 -10.55
N LEU A 200 -6.20 -19.50 -9.93
CA LEU A 200 -5.97 -18.19 -10.54
C LEU A 200 -4.73 -17.56 -9.91
N LYS A 201 -3.81 -17.04 -10.72
CA LYS A 201 -2.62 -16.37 -10.18
C LYS A 201 -2.52 -14.94 -10.67
N LEU A 202 -2.46 -13.98 -9.73
CA LEU A 202 -2.30 -12.58 -10.07
C LEU A 202 -0.98 -12.35 -10.83
N PRO A 203 -0.96 -11.55 -11.88
CA PRO A 203 0.28 -11.24 -12.60
C PRO A 203 1.23 -10.37 -11.76
N ARG A 204 0.70 -9.47 -10.90
CA ARG A 204 1.52 -8.61 -10.06
C ARG A 204 0.81 -8.19 -8.77
N ILE A 205 1.57 -8.20 -7.67
CA ILE A 205 1.25 -7.50 -6.43
C ILE A 205 2.40 -6.53 -6.12
N THR A 206 2.08 -5.28 -5.78
CA THR A 206 3.05 -4.33 -5.22
C THR A 206 2.69 -4.03 -3.77
N GLY A 207 3.63 -4.30 -2.86
CA GLY A 207 3.54 -3.94 -1.45
C GLY A 207 4.24 -2.60 -1.17
N LEU A 208 3.50 -1.62 -0.69
CA LEU A 208 4.00 -0.30 -0.33
C LEU A 208 4.16 -0.24 1.18
N ASP A 209 5.40 -0.40 1.66
CA ASP A 209 5.78 -0.49 3.07
C ASP A 209 4.85 -1.41 3.88
N PRO A 210 4.83 -2.73 3.57
CA PRO A 210 3.91 -3.70 4.20
C PRO A 210 3.98 -3.64 5.71
N ALA A 211 2.86 -3.83 6.41
CA ALA A 211 2.77 -3.67 7.85
C ALA A 211 3.70 -4.62 8.62
N PHE A 212 4.47 -4.07 9.58
CA PHE A 212 5.35 -4.83 10.47
C PHE A 212 4.69 -5.29 11.77
N PRO A 213 3.97 -4.42 12.52
CA PRO A 213 3.41 -4.82 13.79
C PRO A 213 2.44 -5.99 13.66
N LEU A 214 2.60 -7.02 14.50
CA LEU A 214 1.90 -8.30 14.52
C LEU A 214 2.21 -9.26 13.35
N TYR A 215 2.95 -8.83 12.32
CA TYR A 215 3.41 -9.71 11.24
C TYR A 215 4.86 -10.18 11.40
N VAL A 216 5.58 -9.65 12.39
CA VAL A 216 7.02 -9.88 12.59
C VAL A 216 7.41 -11.37 12.71
N PHE A 217 6.57 -12.18 13.35
CA PHE A 217 6.81 -13.62 13.53
C PHE A 217 5.96 -14.50 12.60
N GLU A 218 5.18 -13.87 11.70
CA GLU A 218 4.28 -14.61 10.87
C GLU A 218 5.00 -15.34 9.73
N LYS A 219 4.56 -16.56 9.47
CA LYS A 219 5.05 -17.36 8.33
C LYS A 219 4.59 -16.73 7.00
N PRO A 220 5.29 -17.00 5.89
CA PRO A 220 4.89 -16.53 4.56
C PRO A 220 3.45 -16.86 4.18
N SER A 221 2.85 -17.89 4.76
CA SER A 221 1.43 -18.23 4.57
C SER A 221 0.46 -17.24 5.24
N GLN A 222 0.94 -16.43 6.20
CA GLN A 222 0.12 -15.51 6.99
C GLN A 222 0.51 -14.03 6.80
N ARG A 223 1.34 -13.73 5.81
CA ARG A 223 1.74 -12.39 5.40
C ARG A 223 2.03 -12.35 3.90
N LEU A 224 2.27 -11.17 3.36
CA LEU A 224 2.71 -11.02 1.97
C LEU A 224 3.97 -11.85 1.71
N SER A 225 4.02 -12.50 0.55
CA SER A 225 5.14 -13.35 0.14
C SER A 225 5.28 -13.42 -1.39
N PRO A 226 6.45 -13.84 -1.92
CA PRO A 226 6.65 -13.96 -3.36
C PRO A 226 5.69 -14.95 -4.05
N LYS A 227 5.13 -15.89 -3.28
CA LYS A 227 4.23 -16.93 -3.82
C LYS A 227 2.83 -16.39 -4.17
N ASP A 228 2.49 -15.18 -3.76
CA ASP A 228 1.14 -14.66 -3.83
C ASP A 228 0.75 -14.12 -5.23
N ALA A 229 1.74 -13.89 -6.09
CA ALA A 229 1.56 -13.52 -7.49
C ALA A 229 2.70 -14.07 -8.37
N GLU A 230 2.60 -13.91 -9.70
CA GLU A 230 3.70 -14.19 -10.62
C GLU A 230 4.91 -13.28 -10.34
N PHE A 231 4.61 -12.03 -10.01
CA PHE A 231 5.60 -11.05 -9.60
C PHE A 231 5.10 -10.27 -8.39
N VAL A 232 5.92 -10.23 -7.33
CA VAL A 232 5.70 -9.41 -6.13
C VAL A 232 6.88 -8.48 -5.97
N ASP A 233 6.62 -7.19 -5.98
CA ASP A 233 7.61 -6.15 -5.67
C ASP A 233 7.19 -5.34 -4.45
N VAL A 234 8.17 -4.94 -3.65
CA VAL A 234 7.94 -4.25 -2.38
C VAL A 234 8.83 -3.02 -2.28
N ILE A 235 8.27 -1.94 -1.75
CA ILE A 235 9.02 -0.71 -1.43
C ILE A 235 9.01 -0.55 0.08
N HIS A 236 10.19 -0.58 0.71
CA HIS A 236 10.39 -0.41 2.16
C HIS A 236 10.82 1.01 2.47
N THR A 237 10.12 1.70 3.37
CA THR A 237 10.45 3.10 3.73
C THR A 237 10.45 3.35 5.24
N ASP A 238 9.83 2.48 6.02
CA ASP A 238 9.71 2.62 7.49
C ASP A 238 10.02 1.30 8.22
N GLY A 239 10.97 0.54 7.67
CA GLY A 239 11.32 -0.81 8.11
C GLY A 239 11.75 -0.86 9.59
N GLY A 240 11.10 -1.74 10.36
CA GLY A 240 11.34 -1.94 11.79
C GLY A 240 10.53 -1.03 12.72
N LEU A 241 9.75 -0.08 12.18
CA LEU A 241 8.79 0.72 12.95
C LEU A 241 7.35 0.36 12.54
N LEU A 242 6.81 0.95 11.46
CA LEU A 242 5.50 0.59 10.92
C LEU A 242 5.62 -0.41 9.77
N GLY A 243 6.69 -0.33 8.98
CA GLY A 243 6.96 -1.16 7.83
C GLY A 243 7.79 -2.41 8.16
N TYR A 244 7.55 -3.49 7.41
CA TYR A 244 8.29 -4.74 7.52
C TYR A 244 9.73 -4.56 7.00
N PRO A 245 10.78 -4.90 7.79
CA PRO A 245 12.15 -4.54 7.43
C PRO A 245 12.86 -5.55 6.50
N TRP A 246 12.36 -6.79 6.40
CA TRP A 246 13.01 -7.86 5.64
C TRP A 246 12.33 -8.09 4.28
N PRO A 247 13.00 -8.77 3.33
CA PRO A 247 12.42 -9.05 2.02
C PRO A 247 11.11 -9.82 2.10
N LEU A 248 10.14 -9.39 1.30
CA LEU A 248 8.81 -9.98 1.19
C LEU A 248 8.45 -10.32 -0.26
N GLY A 249 9.15 -9.71 -1.24
CA GLY A 249 8.89 -9.83 -2.66
C GLY A 249 9.86 -10.74 -3.41
N HIS A 250 9.65 -10.83 -4.71
CA HIS A 250 10.68 -11.25 -5.66
C HIS A 250 11.75 -10.16 -5.80
N VAL A 251 11.31 -8.91 -5.68
CA VAL A 251 12.13 -7.70 -5.67
C VAL A 251 11.70 -6.84 -4.49
N ASP A 252 12.68 -6.39 -3.73
CA ASP A 252 12.49 -5.50 -2.59
C ASP A 252 13.36 -4.26 -2.75
N PHE A 253 12.73 -3.09 -2.80
CA PHE A 253 13.39 -1.80 -2.92
C PHE A 253 13.53 -1.14 -1.56
N TYR A 254 14.73 -0.59 -1.30
CA TYR A 254 15.10 0.08 -0.06
C TYR A 254 15.55 1.53 -0.31
N PRO A 255 14.62 2.47 -0.62
CA PRO A 255 14.97 3.88 -0.73
C PRO A 255 15.57 4.38 0.58
N ASN A 256 16.76 5.01 0.50
CA ASN A 256 17.48 5.56 1.65
C ASN A 256 17.71 4.54 2.78
N GLY A 257 17.90 3.27 2.42
CA GLY A 257 18.06 2.15 3.35
C GLY A 257 16.76 1.49 3.81
N GLY A 258 15.59 1.98 3.41
CA GLY A 258 14.28 1.40 3.73
C GLY A 258 13.84 1.56 5.18
N VAL A 259 14.46 2.49 5.94
CA VAL A 259 14.25 2.68 7.38
C VAL A 259 13.63 4.05 7.69
N PRO A 260 13.11 4.26 8.93
CA PRO A 260 12.56 5.53 9.36
C PRO A 260 13.51 6.71 9.21
N LEU A 261 12.93 7.90 9.26
CA LEU A 261 13.53 9.19 8.95
C LEU A 261 13.95 9.32 7.48
N GLN A 262 13.03 8.92 6.60
CA GLN A 262 13.19 9.19 5.17
C GLN A 262 13.47 10.70 4.92
N PRO A 263 14.25 11.05 3.89
CA PRO A 263 14.63 12.44 3.60
C PRO A 263 13.43 13.38 3.59
N GLY A 264 13.56 14.52 4.25
CA GLY A 264 12.55 15.57 4.37
C GLY A 264 11.47 15.33 5.43
N CYS A 265 11.33 14.12 5.99
CA CYS A 265 10.28 13.82 6.97
C CYS A 265 10.45 14.63 8.27
N ALA A 266 11.66 14.75 8.79
CA ALA A 266 11.91 15.54 10.00
C ALA A 266 11.47 17.01 9.82
N GLN A 267 11.89 17.65 8.74
CA GLN A 267 11.55 19.05 8.45
C GLN A 267 10.03 19.22 8.20
N GLN A 268 9.42 18.29 7.46
CA GLN A 268 8.00 18.33 7.14
C GLN A 268 7.13 18.27 8.38
N GLU A 269 7.41 17.37 9.32
CA GLU A 269 6.59 17.19 10.50
C GLU A 269 6.84 18.26 11.55
N LEU A 270 8.10 18.71 11.72
CA LEU A 270 8.44 19.81 12.62
C LEU A 270 7.79 21.13 12.16
N SER A 271 7.75 21.40 10.85
CA SER A 271 7.09 22.60 10.31
C SER A 271 5.57 22.62 10.58
N LYS A 272 4.96 21.44 10.79
CA LYS A 272 3.54 21.29 11.15
C LYS A 272 3.30 21.19 12.66
N ASN A 273 4.32 21.44 13.50
CA ASN A 273 4.30 21.22 14.95
C ASN A 273 3.88 19.79 15.36
N ARG A 274 4.20 18.81 14.53
CA ARG A 274 3.86 17.38 14.73
C ARG A 274 5.14 16.57 14.97
N TRP A 275 5.85 16.87 16.08
CA TRP A 275 7.11 16.20 16.39
C TRP A 275 6.99 14.67 16.51
N LEU A 276 5.86 14.14 16.97
CA LEU A 276 5.60 12.69 16.94
C LEU A 276 5.43 12.14 15.52
N GLY A 277 4.88 12.92 14.60
CA GLY A 277 4.73 12.55 13.19
C GLY A 277 6.06 12.34 12.46
N VAL A 278 7.17 12.90 13.00
CA VAL A 278 8.53 12.65 12.50
C VAL A 278 8.86 11.17 12.56
N PHE A 279 8.42 10.52 13.64
CA PHE A 279 8.65 9.09 13.87
C PHE A 279 7.50 8.21 13.37
N ILE A 280 6.31 8.79 13.12
CA ILE A 280 5.11 8.04 12.82
C ILE A 280 4.44 8.59 11.59
N GLY A 281 4.39 7.78 10.54
CA GLY A 281 3.59 8.02 9.36
C GLY A 281 4.28 8.69 8.18
N CYS A 282 5.15 9.71 8.36
CA CYS A 282 5.79 10.36 7.23
C CYS A 282 6.66 9.40 6.42
N SER A 283 7.58 8.68 7.09
CA SER A 283 8.45 7.70 6.41
C SER A 283 7.63 6.55 5.81
N HIS A 284 6.61 6.08 6.53
CA HIS A 284 5.67 5.08 6.06
C HIS A 284 4.94 5.53 4.79
N ALA A 285 4.47 6.77 4.76
CA ALA A 285 3.79 7.35 3.59
C ALA A 285 4.71 7.54 2.37
N ARG A 286 6.03 7.63 2.54
CA ARG A 286 6.96 7.77 1.41
C ARG A 286 6.84 6.62 0.39
N ALA A 287 6.47 5.42 0.81
CA ALA A 287 6.32 4.28 -0.10
C ALA A 287 5.30 4.55 -1.20
N TRP A 288 4.09 5.00 -0.85
CA TRP A 288 3.07 5.32 -1.85
C TRP A 288 3.37 6.62 -2.58
N GLN A 289 4.03 7.61 -1.94
CA GLN A 289 4.44 8.85 -2.62
C GLN A 289 5.47 8.57 -3.71
N TYR A 290 6.50 7.77 -3.43
CA TYR A 290 7.50 7.38 -4.41
C TYR A 290 6.89 6.57 -5.55
N PHE A 291 6.01 5.63 -5.23
CA PHE A 291 5.34 4.84 -6.25
C PHE A 291 4.44 5.70 -7.13
N ALA A 292 3.63 6.60 -6.56
CA ALA A 292 2.79 7.52 -7.32
C ALA A 292 3.63 8.42 -8.25
N GLU A 293 4.76 8.97 -7.77
CA GLU A 293 5.65 9.76 -8.61
C GLU A 293 6.28 8.92 -9.75
N SER A 294 6.54 7.62 -9.53
CA SER A 294 7.10 6.75 -10.56
C SER A 294 6.21 6.56 -11.77
N LEU A 295 4.91 6.79 -11.64
CA LEU A 295 3.93 6.71 -12.74
C LEU A 295 4.17 7.79 -13.80
N THR A 296 4.42 9.01 -13.36
CA THR A 296 4.68 10.17 -14.27
C THR A 296 6.16 10.38 -14.55
N ARG A 297 7.04 9.76 -13.74
CA ARG A 297 8.50 9.84 -13.84
C ARG A 297 9.15 8.44 -13.86
N PRO A 298 8.95 7.64 -14.93
CA PRO A 298 9.37 6.23 -14.98
C PRO A 298 10.87 5.99 -14.72
N ARG A 299 11.72 6.99 -14.96
CA ARG A 299 13.18 6.92 -14.77
C ARG A 299 13.66 7.73 -13.56
N GLY A 300 12.75 8.21 -12.71
CA GLY A 300 13.07 9.06 -11.55
C GLY A 300 13.86 8.31 -10.47
N PHE A 301 13.55 7.04 -10.27
CA PHE A 301 14.03 6.23 -9.14
C PHE A 301 15.03 5.15 -9.58
N LEU A 302 16.20 5.59 -10.07
CA LEU A 302 17.30 4.71 -10.48
C LEU A 302 17.92 4.02 -9.25
N CYS A 303 18.05 2.69 -9.31
CA CYS A 303 18.76 1.93 -8.29
C CYS A 303 20.28 2.06 -8.45
N GLU A 304 20.97 2.22 -7.33
CA GLU A 304 22.42 2.46 -7.25
C GLU A 304 23.19 1.16 -7.04
N ARG A 305 22.61 0.21 -6.32
CA ARG A 305 23.19 -1.10 -6.04
C ARG A 305 22.14 -2.16 -5.77
N CYS A 306 22.54 -3.43 -5.83
CA CYS A 306 21.68 -4.54 -5.46
C CYS A 306 22.42 -5.59 -4.59
N GLU A 307 21.65 -6.43 -3.90
CA GLU A 307 22.11 -7.57 -3.12
C GLU A 307 21.17 -8.78 -3.34
N PRO A 308 21.70 -10.02 -3.40
CA PRO A 308 20.86 -11.21 -3.48
C PRO A 308 20.00 -11.36 -2.22
N THR A 309 18.81 -11.94 -2.35
CA THR A 309 18.01 -12.33 -1.20
C THR A 309 18.55 -13.69 -0.69
N GLU A 310 18.89 -13.79 0.58
CA GLU A 310 19.30 -15.08 1.18
C GLU A 310 18.07 -15.98 1.32
N THR A 311 18.10 -17.14 0.67
CA THR A 311 17.12 -18.20 0.90
C THR A 311 17.67 -19.10 2.01
N THR A 312 17.05 -19.07 3.20
CA THR A 312 17.28 -20.08 4.23
C THR A 312 16.60 -21.38 3.80
N SER A 313 17.37 -22.27 3.16
CA SER A 313 16.94 -23.65 3.03
C SER A 313 17.00 -24.31 4.41
N GLY A 314 15.93 -25.05 4.80
CA GLY A 314 15.79 -25.68 6.14
C GLY A 314 16.84 -26.75 6.51
N SER A 315 17.98 -26.80 5.83
CA SER A 315 19.09 -27.73 6.07
C SER A 315 20.33 -27.09 6.70
N GLY A 316 20.22 -25.86 7.25
CA GLY A 316 21.34 -25.22 7.95
C GLY A 316 22.56 -24.85 7.06
N ARG A 317 22.50 -25.10 5.76
CA ARG A 317 23.45 -24.59 4.78
C ARG A 317 22.81 -23.40 4.09
N SER A 318 23.35 -22.22 4.32
CA SER A 318 23.13 -21.03 3.49
C SER A 318 23.57 -21.37 2.08
N SER A 319 22.65 -21.85 1.24
CA SER A 319 22.88 -21.81 -0.19
C SER A 319 22.70 -20.38 -0.60
N ARG A 320 23.78 -19.68 -0.92
CA ARG A 320 23.70 -18.49 -1.75
C ARG A 320 23.05 -18.94 -3.03
N ASP A 321 21.77 -18.66 -3.15
CA ASP A 321 21.10 -18.75 -4.45
C ASP A 321 21.77 -17.67 -5.30
N THR A 322 22.69 -18.12 -6.14
CA THR A 322 23.47 -17.27 -7.05
C THR A 322 22.63 -16.74 -8.20
N ASN A 323 21.31 -16.81 -8.09
CA ASN A 323 20.37 -16.16 -8.98
C ASN A 323 20.31 -14.65 -8.65
N ASN A 324 21.38 -14.11 -8.79
CA ASN A 324 21.87 -12.90 -9.42
C ASN A 324 20.90 -11.71 -9.36
N CYS A 325 21.01 -10.96 -8.28
CA CYS A 325 20.92 -9.53 -8.41
C CYS A 325 22.09 -9.07 -9.30
N THR A 326 21.90 -9.04 -10.60
CA THR A 326 22.82 -8.41 -11.53
C THR A 326 22.16 -7.15 -12.08
N MET A 327 22.77 -5.99 -11.82
CA MET A 327 22.37 -4.76 -12.47
C MET A 327 22.97 -4.74 -13.88
N ASN A 328 22.45 -5.61 -14.78
CA ASN A 328 22.79 -5.55 -16.19
C ASN A 328 21.99 -4.41 -16.84
N GLY A 329 22.44 -3.16 -16.66
CA GLY A 329 21.76 -1.97 -17.12
C GLY A 329 21.11 -1.15 -16.02
N GLU A 330 20.27 -0.18 -16.39
CA GLU A 330 19.56 0.70 -15.49
C GLU A 330 18.33 -0.01 -14.90
N VAL A 331 18.23 -0.05 -13.58
CA VAL A 331 17.07 -0.61 -12.85
C VAL A 331 16.32 0.52 -12.16
N PHE A 332 15.01 0.59 -12.37
CA PHE A 332 14.15 1.61 -11.80
C PHE A 332 13.09 1.01 -10.88
N MET A 333 12.93 1.60 -9.70
CA MET A 333 11.85 1.30 -8.78
C MET A 333 10.54 1.95 -9.25
N GLY A 334 9.41 1.26 -9.07
CA GLY A 334 8.08 1.82 -9.24
C GLY A 334 7.19 1.05 -10.23
N MET A 335 6.27 1.75 -10.89
CA MET A 335 5.26 1.11 -11.74
C MET A 335 5.85 0.27 -12.86
N TYR A 336 6.93 0.72 -13.48
CA TYR A 336 7.55 0.09 -14.66
C TYR A 336 8.74 -0.81 -14.31
N THR A 337 8.80 -1.30 -13.08
CA THR A 337 9.83 -2.28 -12.65
C THR A 337 9.82 -3.51 -13.54
N ASP A 338 11.00 -3.91 -14.01
CA ASP A 338 11.18 -5.14 -14.79
C ASP A 338 10.85 -6.37 -13.94
N ARG A 339 9.88 -7.16 -14.38
CA ARG A 339 9.38 -8.34 -13.65
C ARG A 339 10.34 -9.53 -13.66
N THR A 340 11.42 -9.46 -14.43
CA THR A 340 12.48 -10.47 -14.42
C THR A 340 13.49 -10.29 -13.29
N LEU A 341 13.53 -9.11 -12.66
CA LEU A 341 14.43 -8.79 -11.57
C LEU A 341 14.16 -9.66 -10.34
N ARG A 342 15.23 -9.90 -9.58
CA ARG A 342 15.18 -10.62 -8.29
C ARG A 342 16.20 -10.00 -7.34
N GLY A 343 15.86 -9.92 -6.03
CA GLY A 343 16.78 -9.45 -5.01
C GLY A 343 16.40 -8.12 -4.35
N LYS A 344 17.33 -7.57 -3.58
CA LYS A 344 17.20 -6.31 -2.86
C LYS A 344 17.88 -5.20 -3.65
N PHE A 345 17.19 -4.09 -3.85
CA PHE A 345 17.69 -2.94 -4.60
C PHE A 345 17.66 -1.67 -3.74
N TYR A 346 18.72 -0.89 -3.84
CA TYR A 346 18.93 0.30 -3.02
C TYR A 346 19.08 1.53 -3.90
N LEU A 347 18.48 2.62 -3.46
CA LEU A 347 18.50 3.91 -4.14
C LEU A 347 18.38 5.05 -3.13
N SER A 348 18.71 6.24 -3.58
CA SER A 348 18.55 7.47 -2.79
C SER A 348 17.46 8.35 -3.41
N THR A 349 16.78 9.15 -2.57
CA THR A 349 15.75 10.09 -3.01
C THR A 349 16.03 11.53 -2.57
N ASN A 350 15.31 12.48 -3.16
CA ASN A 350 15.30 13.87 -2.70
C ASN A 350 14.42 14.01 -1.44
N PRO A 351 14.66 15.04 -0.62
CA PRO A 351 13.85 15.29 0.59
C PRO A 351 12.45 15.84 0.28
N GLN A 352 12.23 16.39 -0.90
CA GLN A 352 10.96 16.95 -1.36
C GLN A 352 10.68 16.55 -2.80
N PRO A 353 9.41 16.57 -3.24
CA PRO A 353 9.08 16.35 -4.63
C PRO A 353 9.80 17.33 -5.59
N PRO A 354 10.25 16.88 -6.72
CA PRO A 354 10.25 15.49 -7.15
C PRO A 354 11.25 14.65 -6.35
N PHE A 355 10.78 13.52 -5.80
CA PHE A 355 11.61 12.64 -4.95
C PHE A 355 12.65 11.86 -5.73
N GLY A 356 12.33 11.46 -6.95
CA GLY A 356 13.27 10.78 -7.85
C GLY A 356 14.41 11.70 -8.25
N LYS A 357 15.66 11.22 -8.08
CA LYS A 357 16.87 12.02 -8.36
C LYS A 357 17.17 12.13 -9.85
N ASN A 358 16.73 11.18 -10.65
CA ASN A 358 16.98 11.21 -12.09
C ASN A 358 16.02 12.16 -12.78
N LEU A 359 16.59 13.14 -13.46
CA LEU A 359 15.83 14.13 -14.22
C LEU A 359 15.49 13.60 -15.60
N MET A 360 14.25 13.79 -16.04
CA MET A 360 13.87 13.59 -17.44
C MET A 360 14.63 14.56 -18.35
N PRO A 361 14.93 14.21 -19.60
CA PRO A 361 15.71 15.06 -20.51
C PRO A 361 15.18 16.50 -20.64
N ARG A 362 13.86 16.70 -20.63
CA ARG A 362 13.23 18.04 -20.65
C ARG A 362 13.47 18.82 -19.36
N GLU A 363 13.42 18.16 -18.23
CA GLU A 363 13.66 18.76 -16.91
C GLU A 363 15.14 19.13 -16.73
N MET A 364 16.06 18.32 -17.25
CA MET A 364 17.48 18.68 -17.31
C MET A 364 17.71 19.96 -18.11
N GLN A 365 16.99 20.15 -19.22
CA GLN A 365 17.07 21.37 -20.02
C GLN A 365 16.49 22.57 -19.26
N GLN A 366 15.35 22.42 -18.58
CA GLN A 366 14.76 23.47 -17.76
C GLN A 366 15.66 23.86 -16.58
N GLN A 367 16.25 22.90 -15.88
CA GLN A 367 17.17 23.14 -14.78
C GLN A 367 18.44 23.86 -15.25
N LYS A 368 19.00 23.45 -16.40
CA LYS A 368 20.12 24.16 -17.02
C LYS A 368 19.78 25.62 -17.35
N ARG A 369 18.60 25.91 -17.90
CA ARG A 369 18.11 27.26 -18.18
C ARG A 369 17.96 28.09 -16.91
N GLN A 370 17.40 27.53 -15.84
CA GLN A 370 17.24 28.22 -14.55
C GLN A 370 18.57 28.51 -13.88
N LEU A 371 19.55 27.58 -13.94
CA LEU A 371 20.88 27.78 -13.43
C LEU A 371 21.66 28.86 -14.22
N GLN A 372 21.45 28.98 -15.53
CA GLN A 372 22.04 30.04 -16.35
C GLN A 372 21.44 31.40 -16.03
N GLN A 373 20.12 31.49 -15.79
CA GLN A 373 19.42 32.73 -15.40
C GLN A 373 19.81 33.23 -13.99
N ARG A 374 20.25 32.34 -13.09
CA ARG A 374 20.74 32.74 -11.75
C ARG A 374 22.18 33.20 -11.74
N LYS A 375 22.93 32.99 -12.82
CA LYS A 375 24.35 33.41 -12.99
C LYS A 375 24.51 34.67 -13.83
N SER A 376 23.46 35.12 -14.48
CA SER A 376 23.34 36.43 -15.17
C SER A 376 22.69 37.45 -14.22
#